data_59b091170917b57d676adbc083720f40
#
_entry.id   59b091170917b57d676adbc083720f40
#
_cell.length_a   1.000
_cell.length_b   1.000
_cell.length_c   1.000
_cell.angle_alpha   90.00
_cell.angle_beta   90.00
_cell.angle_gamma   90.00
#
_symmetry.space_group_name_H-M   'P 1'
#
loop_
_entity.id
_entity.type
_entity.pdbx_description
1 polymer ?
#
loop_
_entity_poly.entity_id
_entity_poly.type
_entity_poly.pdbx_seq_one_letter_code
_entity_poly.pdbx_strand_id
1 'polypeptide(L)'
;MIISWDEYFMGVALFSKYRSKDPHTQVGACIVNGDKHIVGVGYNGMPNGCSDAEFPWGSTGEFGDKKYAYVVHAELNAILNASTSLAGCRIYTSLFPCNECCKAIIQCGIKEVVYLSDKYAASDSTRASKRMFAAAGVHYRRLETELEALPVDFALPKGEDEA
;
A
#
# COMPACT_ATOMS: atom_id res chain seq x y z
N MET A 1 20.77 5.10 -13.86
CA MET A 1 19.99 3.85 -13.75
C MET A 1 18.55 4.17 -14.14
N ILE A 2 17.93 3.33 -14.97
CA ILE A 2 16.52 3.48 -15.36
C ILE A 2 15.78 2.29 -14.73
N ILE A 3 14.77 2.58 -13.89
CA ILE A 3 13.93 1.56 -13.25
C ILE A 3 12.71 1.24 -14.10
N SER A 4 12.14 0.06 -13.94
CA SER A 4 10.90 -0.34 -14.59
C SER A 4 9.68 0.42 -14.02
N TRP A 5 8.56 0.41 -14.74
CA TRP A 5 7.31 0.99 -14.24
C TRP A 5 6.82 0.32 -12.95
N ASP A 6 6.97 -0.98 -12.84
CA ASP A 6 6.59 -1.72 -11.62
C ASP A 6 7.45 -1.30 -10.42
N GLU A 7 8.75 -1.16 -10.62
CA GLU A 7 9.66 -0.65 -9.59
C GLU A 7 9.36 0.80 -9.21
N TYR A 8 9.04 1.64 -10.19
CA TYR A 8 8.65 3.03 -9.94
C TYR A 8 7.40 3.12 -9.07
N PHE A 9 6.32 2.43 -9.44
CA PHE A 9 5.06 2.50 -8.69
C PHE A 9 5.15 1.80 -7.32
N MET A 10 5.90 0.70 -7.23
CA MET A 10 6.22 0.11 -5.93
C MET A 10 7.09 1.04 -5.09
N GLY A 11 8.02 1.76 -5.71
CA GLY A 11 8.83 2.79 -5.06
C GLY A 11 7.95 3.89 -4.43
N VAL A 12 6.94 4.37 -5.15
CA VAL A 12 5.95 5.34 -4.61
C VAL A 12 5.19 4.75 -3.42
N ALA A 13 4.74 3.51 -3.50
CA ALA A 13 4.09 2.83 -2.38
C ALA A 13 5.04 2.72 -1.17
N LEU A 14 6.28 2.30 -1.40
CA LEU A 14 7.30 2.19 -0.35
C LEU A 14 7.67 3.54 0.26
N PHE A 15 7.74 4.61 -0.54
CA PHE A 15 7.98 5.94 -0.02
C PHE A 15 6.80 6.43 0.85
N SER A 16 5.58 6.15 0.44
CA SER A 16 4.38 6.53 1.17
C SER A 16 4.30 5.91 2.56
N LYS A 17 4.80 4.67 2.76
CA LYS A 17 4.77 4.01 4.07
C LYS A 17 5.49 4.80 5.17
N TYR A 18 6.49 5.63 4.82
CA TYR A 18 7.20 6.46 5.80
C TYR A 18 6.33 7.55 6.44
N ARG A 19 5.12 7.77 5.90
CA ARG A 19 4.11 8.62 6.56
C ARG A 19 3.34 7.89 7.66
N SER A 20 3.36 6.57 7.67
CA SER A 20 2.70 5.77 8.71
C SER A 20 3.39 5.95 10.06
N LYS A 21 2.61 6.15 11.10
CA LYS A 21 3.06 6.22 12.50
C LYS A 21 2.96 4.88 13.22
N ASP A 22 2.58 3.80 12.51
CA ASP A 22 2.55 2.45 13.08
C ASP A 22 3.95 2.04 13.53
N PRO A 23 4.15 1.74 14.82
CA PRO A 23 5.48 1.41 15.35
C PRO A 23 5.94 0.00 14.97
N HIS A 24 5.06 -0.83 14.39
CA HIS A 24 5.35 -2.24 14.08
C HIS A 24 5.38 -2.52 12.58
N THR A 25 4.38 -2.05 11.84
CA THR A 25 4.26 -2.38 10.41
C THR A 25 3.76 -1.17 9.62
N GLN A 26 4.68 -0.49 8.97
CA GLN A 26 4.37 0.59 8.04
C GLN A 26 4.09 -0.01 6.65
N VAL A 27 2.91 0.28 6.11
CA VAL A 27 2.45 -0.17 4.79
C VAL A 27 2.15 1.02 3.89
N GLY A 28 2.45 0.90 2.62
CA GLY A 28 2.11 1.88 1.60
C GLY A 28 1.47 1.23 0.38
N ALA A 29 0.63 2.00 -0.30
CA ALA A 29 -0.06 1.58 -1.52
C ALA A 29 -0.10 2.70 -2.55
N CYS A 30 -0.05 2.32 -3.83
CA CYS A 30 -0.13 3.20 -4.99
C CYS A 30 -1.05 2.60 -6.04
N ILE A 31 -2.05 3.36 -6.50
CA ILE A 31 -3.01 2.93 -7.53
C ILE A 31 -2.71 3.66 -8.82
N VAL A 32 -2.69 2.90 -9.92
CA VAL A 32 -2.30 3.38 -11.25
C VAL A 32 -3.35 2.96 -12.28
N ASN A 33 -3.72 3.87 -13.17
CA ASN A 33 -4.62 3.58 -14.28
C ASN A 33 -3.88 2.95 -15.49
N GLY A 34 -4.62 2.61 -16.55
CA GLY A 34 -4.07 2.02 -17.77
C GLY A 34 -3.06 2.90 -18.50
N ASP A 35 -3.13 4.22 -18.33
CA ASP A 35 -2.22 5.20 -18.93
C ASP A 35 -0.98 5.47 -18.08
N LYS A 36 -0.76 4.68 -17.02
CA LYS A 36 0.35 4.83 -16.07
C LYS A 36 0.29 6.12 -15.25
N HIS A 37 -0.88 6.70 -15.08
CA HIS A 37 -1.08 7.81 -14.15
C HIS A 37 -1.39 7.28 -12.75
N ILE A 38 -0.73 7.84 -11.73
CA ILE A 38 -1.02 7.58 -10.34
C ILE A 38 -2.34 8.28 -10.00
N VAL A 39 -3.33 7.51 -9.55
CA VAL A 39 -4.68 8.00 -9.24
C VAL A 39 -5.04 7.87 -7.77
N GLY A 40 -4.25 7.18 -6.98
CA GLY A 40 -4.42 7.06 -5.54
C GLY A 40 -3.15 6.61 -4.85
N VAL A 41 -2.87 7.18 -3.68
CA VAL A 41 -1.75 6.82 -2.82
C VAL A 41 -2.24 6.76 -1.39
N GLY A 42 -1.79 5.79 -0.63
CA GLY A 42 -2.18 5.63 0.77
C GLY A 42 -1.09 4.98 1.62
N TYR A 43 -1.21 5.19 2.91
CA TYR A 43 -0.43 4.51 3.95
C TYR A 43 -1.35 4.19 5.13
N ASN A 44 -0.98 3.22 5.97
CA ASN A 44 -1.81 2.87 7.11
C ASN A 44 -1.71 3.91 8.21
N GLY A 45 -2.88 4.29 8.76
CA GLY A 45 -2.95 5.34 9.78
C GLY A 45 -4.31 5.43 10.45
N MET A 46 -4.39 6.23 11.52
CA MET A 46 -5.66 6.52 12.18
C MET A 46 -6.58 7.33 11.25
N PRO A 47 -7.90 7.20 11.39
CA PRO A 47 -8.85 8.01 10.65
C PRO A 47 -8.64 9.51 10.89
N ASN A 48 -9.03 10.34 9.91
CA ASN A 48 -8.96 11.79 10.05
C ASN A 48 -9.73 12.25 11.30
N GLY A 49 -9.10 13.09 12.12
CA GLY A 49 -9.66 13.55 13.38
C GLY A 49 -9.41 12.63 14.58
N CYS A 50 -8.88 11.42 14.38
CA CYS A 50 -8.45 10.53 15.45
C CYS A 50 -6.97 10.75 15.73
N SER A 51 -6.65 11.28 16.92
CA SER A 51 -5.28 11.59 17.30
C SER A 51 -4.44 10.33 17.50
N ASP A 52 -3.25 10.27 16.89
CA ASP A 52 -2.30 9.17 17.08
C ASP A 52 -1.83 9.04 18.54
N ALA A 53 -1.96 10.11 19.36
CA ALA A 53 -1.61 10.09 20.77
C ALA A 53 -2.73 9.53 21.65
N GLU A 54 -3.99 9.56 21.19
CA GLU A 54 -5.17 9.14 21.96
C GLU A 54 -5.64 7.73 21.60
N PHE A 55 -5.36 7.28 20.38
CA PHE A 55 -5.77 5.96 19.90
C PHE A 55 -4.65 4.94 20.01
N PRO A 56 -4.98 3.65 20.32
CA PRO A 56 -3.97 2.64 20.60
C PRO A 56 -3.24 2.17 19.33
N TRP A 57 -1.92 2.00 19.46
CA TRP A 57 -1.08 1.36 18.45
C TRP A 57 -0.69 -0.08 18.83
N GLY A 58 -1.14 -0.57 19.96
CA GLY A 58 -0.89 -1.93 20.42
C GLY A 58 -1.66 -3.00 19.66
N SER A 59 -1.25 -4.26 19.83
CA SER A 59 -1.87 -5.43 19.22
C SER A 59 -2.46 -6.41 20.22
N THR A 60 -2.41 -6.10 21.53
CA THR A 60 -2.88 -6.94 22.65
C THR A 60 -3.96 -6.22 23.45
N GLY A 61 -4.75 -6.98 24.23
CA GLY A 61 -5.85 -6.45 25.03
C GLY A 61 -7.21 -6.74 24.42
N GLU A 62 -8.23 -6.05 24.90
CA GLU A 62 -9.61 -6.12 24.39
C GLU A 62 -9.70 -5.53 22.97
N PHE A 63 -10.82 -5.69 22.29
CA PHE A 63 -11.00 -5.21 20.93
C PHE A 63 -10.68 -3.71 20.77
N GLY A 64 -11.19 -2.88 21.70
CA GLY A 64 -10.98 -1.43 21.71
C GLY A 64 -9.57 -0.97 22.14
N ASP A 65 -8.74 -1.86 22.68
CA ASP A 65 -7.35 -1.57 23.07
C ASP A 65 -6.35 -1.83 21.93
N LYS A 66 -6.83 -2.33 20.80
CA LYS A 66 -5.98 -2.75 19.68
C LYS A 66 -6.09 -1.78 18.50
N LYS A 67 -4.98 -1.51 17.85
CA LYS A 67 -4.93 -0.72 16.62
C LYS A 67 -5.88 -1.24 15.53
N TYR A 68 -6.13 -2.54 15.49
CA TYR A 68 -6.98 -3.19 14.46
C TYR A 68 -8.43 -2.70 14.44
N ALA A 69 -8.91 -2.15 15.55
CA ALA A 69 -10.25 -1.57 15.63
C ALA A 69 -10.36 -0.21 14.92
N TYR A 70 -9.24 0.47 14.69
CA TYR A 70 -9.21 1.88 14.29
C TYR A 70 -8.39 2.16 13.03
N VAL A 71 -7.27 1.48 12.84
CA VAL A 71 -6.33 1.79 11.76
C VAL A 71 -6.95 1.52 10.39
N VAL A 72 -6.96 2.52 9.54
CA VAL A 72 -7.29 2.39 8.12
C VAL A 72 -6.05 1.88 7.39
N HIS A 73 -6.17 0.78 6.68
CA HIS A 73 -5.05 0.18 5.95
C HIS A 73 -4.64 1.01 4.73
N ALA A 74 -3.41 0.85 4.28
CA ALA A 74 -2.83 1.61 3.19
C ALA A 74 -3.63 1.50 1.89
N GLU A 75 -4.09 0.30 1.55
CA GLU A 75 -4.85 0.03 0.35
C GLU A 75 -6.21 0.75 0.38
N LEU A 76 -6.91 0.69 1.51
CA LEU A 76 -8.18 1.38 1.70
C LEU A 76 -7.99 2.90 1.64
N ASN A 77 -6.93 3.44 2.26
CA ASN A 77 -6.60 4.86 2.16
C ASN A 77 -6.29 5.27 0.73
N ALA A 78 -5.56 4.46 -0.03
CA ALA A 78 -5.28 4.75 -1.45
C ALA A 78 -6.59 4.80 -2.28
N ILE A 79 -7.54 3.89 -2.01
CA ILE A 79 -8.86 3.87 -2.66
C ILE A 79 -9.67 5.12 -2.29
N LEU A 80 -9.73 5.46 -0.99
CA LEU A 80 -10.49 6.62 -0.50
C LEU A 80 -9.89 7.97 -0.93
N ASN A 81 -8.58 8.03 -1.16
CA ASN A 81 -7.89 9.22 -1.65
C ASN A 81 -8.01 9.41 -3.17
N ALA A 82 -8.50 8.41 -3.89
CA ALA A 82 -8.70 8.54 -5.34
C ALA A 82 -9.89 9.44 -5.65
N SER A 83 -9.72 10.32 -6.62
CA SER A 83 -10.76 11.26 -7.10
C SER A 83 -11.38 10.86 -8.43
N THR A 84 -11.08 9.66 -8.93
CA THR A 84 -11.55 9.12 -10.22
C THR A 84 -11.97 7.66 -10.08
N SER A 85 -12.63 7.12 -11.10
CA SER A 85 -12.94 5.69 -11.15
C SER A 85 -11.66 4.84 -11.10
N LEU A 86 -11.69 3.78 -10.31
CA LEU A 86 -10.60 2.82 -10.18
C LEU A 86 -10.83 1.55 -11.02
N ALA A 87 -11.91 1.52 -11.82
CA ALA A 87 -12.21 0.39 -12.68
C ALA A 87 -11.06 0.12 -13.67
N GLY A 88 -10.58 -1.11 -13.68
CA GLY A 88 -9.47 -1.53 -14.54
C GLY A 88 -8.07 -1.12 -14.06
N CYS A 89 -7.96 -0.39 -12.95
CA CYS A 89 -6.68 0.03 -12.38
C CYS A 89 -5.89 -1.15 -11.80
N ARG A 90 -4.62 -0.85 -11.50
CA ARG A 90 -3.68 -1.72 -10.78
C ARG A 90 -3.30 -1.07 -9.46
N ILE A 91 -3.18 -1.87 -8.40
CA ILE A 91 -2.68 -1.42 -7.11
C ILE A 91 -1.32 -2.09 -6.79
N TYR A 92 -0.37 -1.27 -6.38
CA TYR A 92 0.92 -1.69 -5.83
C TYR A 92 0.85 -1.54 -4.32
N THR A 93 1.22 -2.58 -3.59
CA THR A 93 1.22 -2.56 -2.12
C THR A 93 2.45 -3.23 -1.56
N SER A 94 3.02 -2.64 -0.52
CA SER A 94 4.21 -3.19 0.13
C SER A 94 3.96 -4.53 0.84
N LEU A 95 2.69 -4.80 1.22
CA LEU A 95 2.26 -6.03 1.88
C LEU A 95 1.01 -6.59 1.19
N PHE A 96 0.92 -7.91 1.03
CA PHE A 96 -0.25 -8.55 0.42
C PHE A 96 -1.54 -8.15 1.15
N PRO A 97 -2.62 -7.77 0.42
CA PRO A 97 -3.85 -7.24 1.02
C PRO A 97 -4.55 -8.25 1.94
N CYS A 98 -5.00 -7.78 3.10
CA CYS A 98 -5.87 -8.55 3.97
C CYS A 98 -7.28 -8.74 3.35
N ASN A 99 -8.09 -9.61 3.95
CA ASN A 99 -9.43 -9.90 3.44
C ASN A 99 -10.35 -8.65 3.38
N GLU A 100 -10.21 -7.69 4.29
CA GLU A 100 -11.00 -6.47 4.26
C GLU A 100 -10.59 -5.55 3.10
N CYS A 101 -9.28 -5.32 2.91
CA CYS A 101 -8.78 -4.56 1.77
C CYS A 101 -9.07 -5.25 0.44
N CYS A 102 -9.01 -6.58 0.38
CA CYS A 102 -9.37 -7.37 -0.79
C CYS A 102 -10.80 -7.07 -1.24
N LYS A 103 -11.76 -7.01 -0.33
CA LYS A 103 -13.15 -6.67 -0.64
C LYS A 103 -13.27 -5.28 -1.27
N ALA A 104 -12.58 -4.29 -0.71
CA ALA A 104 -12.58 -2.92 -1.25
C ALA A 104 -11.93 -2.85 -2.64
N ILE A 105 -10.80 -3.54 -2.84
CA ILE A 105 -10.09 -3.65 -4.14
C ILE A 105 -11.02 -4.23 -5.21
N ILE A 106 -11.75 -5.29 -4.91
CA ILE A 106 -12.70 -5.90 -5.83
C ILE A 106 -13.86 -4.95 -6.14
N GLN A 107 -14.47 -4.35 -5.11
CA GLN A 107 -15.67 -3.53 -5.26
C GLN A 107 -15.42 -2.23 -6.01
N CYS A 108 -14.22 -1.64 -5.91
CA CYS A 108 -13.87 -0.45 -6.70
C CYS A 108 -13.41 -0.76 -8.14
N GLY A 109 -13.34 -2.05 -8.52
CA GLY A 109 -13.06 -2.47 -9.89
C GLY A 109 -11.57 -2.59 -10.27
N ILE A 110 -10.66 -2.54 -9.32
CA ILE A 110 -9.23 -2.81 -9.55
C ILE A 110 -9.08 -4.25 -10.07
N LYS A 111 -8.22 -4.45 -11.06
CA LYS A 111 -8.06 -5.74 -11.76
C LYS A 111 -6.74 -6.43 -11.51
N GLU A 112 -5.75 -5.73 -10.99
CA GLU A 112 -4.45 -6.31 -10.71
C GLU A 112 -3.88 -5.78 -9.37
N VAL A 113 -3.30 -6.69 -8.60
CA VAL A 113 -2.55 -6.42 -7.37
C VAL A 113 -1.11 -6.84 -7.58
N VAL A 114 -0.17 -5.88 -7.43
CA VAL A 114 1.27 -6.15 -7.38
C VAL A 114 1.73 -5.95 -5.94
N TYR A 115 2.26 -6.99 -5.31
CA TYR A 115 2.71 -6.91 -3.93
C TYR A 115 4.22 -7.20 -3.80
N LEU A 116 4.84 -6.65 -2.76
CA LEU A 116 6.26 -6.88 -2.48
C LEU A 116 6.46 -8.05 -1.51
N SER A 117 5.69 -8.09 -0.43
CA SER A 117 5.80 -9.11 0.62
C SER A 117 4.46 -9.77 0.91
N ASP A 118 4.48 -11.08 1.10
CA ASP A 118 3.36 -11.88 1.58
C ASP A 118 3.69 -12.62 2.90
N LYS A 119 4.41 -11.94 3.78
CA LYS A 119 4.88 -12.52 5.05
C LYS A 119 3.78 -13.19 5.90
N TYR A 120 2.51 -12.88 5.65
CA TYR A 120 1.34 -13.50 6.27
C TYR A 120 0.63 -14.51 5.39
N ALA A 121 1.32 -15.08 4.39
CA ALA A 121 0.74 -16.01 3.40
C ALA A 121 -0.03 -17.18 4.01
N ALA A 122 0.39 -17.67 5.19
CA ALA A 122 -0.27 -18.77 5.90
C ALA A 122 -1.49 -18.36 6.74
N SER A 123 -1.82 -17.07 6.82
CA SER A 123 -2.98 -16.60 7.61
C SER A 123 -4.31 -16.90 6.91
N ASP A 124 -5.37 -17.06 7.71
CA ASP A 124 -6.74 -17.21 7.20
C ASP A 124 -7.17 -16.01 6.36
N SER A 125 -6.77 -14.81 6.77
CA SER A 125 -7.03 -13.58 6.04
C SER A 125 -6.44 -13.62 4.62
N THR A 126 -5.18 -14.00 4.47
CA THR A 126 -4.52 -14.12 3.14
C THR A 126 -5.16 -15.21 2.29
N ARG A 127 -5.52 -16.35 2.88
CA ARG A 127 -6.24 -17.42 2.15
C ARG A 127 -7.61 -16.95 1.65
N ALA A 128 -8.35 -16.22 2.48
CA ALA A 128 -9.63 -15.64 2.09
C ALA A 128 -9.46 -14.61 0.96
N SER A 129 -8.45 -13.74 1.03
CA SER A 129 -8.14 -12.77 -0.03
C SER A 129 -7.85 -13.44 -1.36
N LYS A 130 -6.99 -14.46 -1.37
CA LYS A 130 -6.64 -15.20 -2.59
C LYS A 130 -7.87 -15.88 -3.21
N ARG A 131 -8.74 -16.47 -2.38
CA ARG A 131 -9.99 -17.07 -2.83
C ARG A 131 -10.94 -16.04 -3.47
N MET A 132 -11.09 -14.87 -2.86
CA MET A 132 -11.94 -13.79 -3.40
C MET A 132 -11.37 -13.21 -4.70
N PHE A 133 -10.07 -12.95 -4.76
CA PHE A 133 -9.41 -12.45 -5.97
C PHE A 133 -9.59 -13.44 -7.14
N ALA A 134 -9.38 -14.73 -6.90
CA ALA A 134 -9.58 -15.76 -7.92
C ALA A 134 -11.03 -15.79 -8.43
N ALA A 135 -12.02 -15.74 -7.53
CA ALA A 135 -13.43 -15.74 -7.88
C ALA A 135 -13.85 -14.47 -8.65
N ALA A 136 -13.29 -13.32 -8.30
CA ALA A 136 -13.59 -12.02 -8.91
C ALA A 136 -12.80 -11.73 -10.20
N GLY A 137 -11.86 -12.60 -10.57
CA GLY A 137 -10.99 -12.40 -11.72
C GLY A 137 -9.98 -11.26 -11.52
N VAL A 138 -9.58 -10.99 -10.27
CA VAL A 138 -8.50 -10.04 -9.95
C VAL A 138 -7.19 -10.80 -9.98
N HIS A 139 -6.30 -10.39 -10.85
CA HIS A 139 -4.96 -10.96 -10.93
C HIS A 139 -4.08 -10.43 -9.80
N TYR A 140 -3.24 -11.27 -9.21
CA TYR A 140 -2.24 -10.83 -8.24
C TYR A 140 -0.90 -11.51 -8.50
N ARG A 141 0.16 -10.75 -8.32
CA ARG A 141 1.55 -11.23 -8.49
C ARG A 141 2.49 -10.51 -7.55
N ARG A 142 3.57 -11.21 -7.21
CA ARG A 142 4.69 -10.58 -6.50
C ARG A 142 5.50 -9.71 -7.46
N LEU A 143 6.02 -8.59 -6.98
CA LEU A 143 7.00 -7.81 -7.73
C LEU A 143 8.27 -8.64 -7.95
N GLU A 144 8.69 -8.75 -9.20
CA GLU A 144 9.98 -9.30 -9.58
C GLU A 144 10.95 -8.14 -9.79
N THR A 145 12.01 -8.09 -8.98
CA THR A 145 13.05 -7.05 -9.05
C THR A 145 14.36 -7.56 -8.47
N GLU A 146 15.46 -7.12 -9.05
CA GLU A 146 16.80 -7.30 -8.50
C GLU A 146 17.23 -6.13 -7.61
N LEU A 147 16.40 -5.07 -7.52
CA LEU A 147 16.69 -3.91 -6.69
C LEU A 147 16.49 -4.23 -5.20
N GLU A 148 17.52 -4.02 -4.41
CA GLU A 148 17.44 -4.07 -2.96
C GLU A 148 17.03 -2.73 -2.34
N ALA A 149 17.40 -1.62 -2.98
CA ALA A 149 17.10 -0.26 -2.52
C ALA A 149 17.10 0.75 -3.68
N LEU A 150 16.32 1.80 -3.50
CA LEU A 150 16.38 3.02 -4.32
C LEU A 150 16.76 4.19 -3.40
N PRO A 151 17.99 4.72 -3.50
CA PRO A 151 18.39 5.87 -2.70
C PRO A 151 17.62 7.12 -3.16
N VAL A 152 17.14 7.90 -2.21
CA VAL A 152 16.56 9.23 -2.45
C VAL A 152 17.48 10.25 -1.79
N ASP A 153 18.16 11.06 -2.59
CA ASP A 153 19.04 12.12 -2.12
C ASP A 153 18.27 13.44 -2.10
N PHE A 154 18.24 14.08 -0.92
CA PHE A 154 17.66 15.42 -0.72
C PHE A 154 18.69 16.53 -0.79
N ALA A 155 19.99 16.21 -1.01
CA ALA A 155 21.00 17.23 -1.24
C ALA A 155 20.76 17.91 -2.60
N LEU A 156 20.85 19.24 -2.61
CA LEU A 156 20.82 19.98 -3.88
C LEU A 156 22.09 19.64 -4.68
N PRO A 157 22.00 19.51 -6.02
CA PRO A 157 23.17 19.40 -6.86
C PRO A 157 24.10 20.59 -6.57
N LYS A 158 25.37 20.32 -6.32
CA LYS A 158 26.36 21.41 -6.24
C LYS A 158 26.46 22.07 -7.61
N GLY A 159 26.37 23.40 -7.65
CA GLY A 159 26.59 24.15 -8.87
C GLY A 159 28.01 23.88 -9.39
N GLU A 160 28.18 23.88 -10.71
CA GLU A 160 29.48 23.70 -11.36
C GLU A 160 30.49 24.81 -11.01
N ASP A 161 30.05 25.87 -10.30
CA ASP A 161 30.87 27.03 -9.93
C ASP A 161 31.55 26.93 -8.56
N GLU A 162 31.46 25.79 -7.86
CA GLU A 162 32.11 25.55 -6.56
C GLU A 162 33.28 24.54 -6.63
N ALA A 163 33.93 24.41 -7.79
CA ALA A 163 35.12 23.58 -7.98
C ALA A 163 36.40 24.41 -8.00
#